data_e80621321e0ed7c81438565d886cd69a
#
_entry.id   e80621321e0ed7c81438565d886cd69a
#
_cell.length_a   1.000
_cell.length_b   1.000
_cell.length_c   1.000
_cell.angle_alpha   90.00
_cell.angle_beta   90.00
_cell.angle_gamma   90.00
#
_symmetry.space_group_name_H-M   'P 1'
#
loop_
_entity.id
_entity.type
_entity.pdbx_description
1 polymer ?
#
loop_
_entity_poly.entity_id
_entity_poly.type
_entity_poly.pdbx_seq_one_letter_code
_entity_poly.pdbx_strand_id
1 'polypeptide(L)'
;MIARRLGALLFPISGIEGENFSFRFIRIKEALPADNTLPIRMQRWADRLWRLDLKCPVYPTKQDGVHGFLVPAEALTRAGAGRTITLRDVPDREYTLEITDDVRSIAIHDATAAERDLICRILERPFSDLLVKKQSEFWKAEWTLFFPLTPTNRNAAQDVMDAYRGFKFAVVLMDDAPHLAIDIRTRYIGRRALSEYAPEERDAILRDHLDLSVRDDRRSSFLRDNGPIKIPCRYTGETGKTVAELEFEPGKSVASYYAARYRLKLNPDDPAVFAKDRAGDQMAKPVPASRLFPVFTTDFEGIRYCSVKPWMNPEERYRQATHFLQHFNAASLGARVLTVKQQILTKARAVFLPPKLEFGSGRVLAPFQGKPPATDDESFDRQIVRWSSSKYPALLETGPWHNEPLPDLVLLYPDRLARDVRETFIRDISREILLQTNQQIHVVQQLQYSSGRKEKMGGALLRRVPEVRSLAKRCLALVILCGDFDSSVHGDLKDRIRPVHSQCVTENTVLNIAKRRDPSRAKNQVRNLALAILTEVGVQPWVLAEPLHYDACIGSICSMGASPITVSAALAAA
;
A
#
# COMPACT_ATOMS: atom_id res chain seq x y z
N MET A 1 24.72 -20.95 12.53
CA MET A 1 23.26 -20.68 12.47
C MET A 1 22.74 -20.64 13.90
N ILE A 2 22.15 -19.55 14.31
CA ILE A 2 21.63 -19.36 15.67
C ILE A 2 20.09 -19.35 15.57
N ALA A 3 19.44 -20.13 16.41
CA ALA A 3 17.98 -20.17 16.46
C ALA A 3 17.45 -18.97 17.25
N ARG A 4 16.61 -18.15 16.63
CA ARG A 4 15.86 -17.06 17.27
C ARG A 4 14.37 -17.35 17.16
N ARG A 5 13.63 -17.14 18.24
CA ARG A 5 12.17 -17.17 18.16
C ARG A 5 11.68 -15.86 17.52
N LEU A 6 11.11 -15.95 16.33
CA LEU A 6 10.47 -14.84 15.69
C LEU A 6 8.96 -14.95 15.90
N GLY A 7 8.40 -13.97 16.59
CA GLY A 7 6.95 -13.80 16.68
C GLY A 7 6.46 -13.07 15.44
N ALA A 8 5.54 -13.67 14.71
CA ALA A 8 4.72 -12.95 13.74
C ALA A 8 3.36 -12.66 14.38
N LEU A 9 2.70 -11.54 13.99
CA LEU A 9 1.35 -11.23 14.47
C LEU A 9 0.32 -12.15 13.77
N LEU A 10 0.55 -13.45 13.91
CA LEU A 10 -0.27 -14.55 13.42
C LEU A 10 -0.87 -15.29 14.61
N PHE A 11 -2.18 -15.33 14.66
CA PHE A 11 -2.92 -15.91 15.76
C PHE A 11 -3.68 -17.14 15.25
N PRO A 12 -3.46 -18.35 15.80
CA PRO A 12 -4.12 -19.56 15.33
C PRO A 12 -5.65 -19.44 15.40
N ILE A 13 -6.32 -19.87 14.34
CA ILE A 13 -7.77 -20.01 14.30
C ILE A 13 -8.10 -21.47 14.57
N SER A 14 -9.02 -21.73 15.50
CA SER A 14 -9.54 -23.05 15.80
C SER A 14 -11.02 -23.17 15.46
N GLY A 15 -11.52 -24.40 15.39
CA GLY A 15 -12.90 -24.72 15.01
C GLY A 15 -13.05 -25.23 13.58
N ILE A 16 -11.94 -25.46 12.88
CA ILE A 16 -11.90 -25.96 11.50
C ILE A 16 -10.78 -26.99 11.27
N GLU A 17 -10.22 -27.53 12.32
CA GLU A 17 -9.18 -28.55 12.23
C GLU A 17 -9.70 -29.82 11.51
N GLY A 18 -8.97 -30.29 10.49
CA GLY A 18 -9.30 -31.51 9.73
C GLY A 18 -10.54 -31.38 8.83
N GLU A 19 -10.99 -30.18 8.56
CA GLU A 19 -12.19 -29.91 7.80
C GLU A 19 -11.98 -29.84 6.29
N ASN A 20 -12.93 -30.42 5.56
CA ASN A 20 -13.08 -30.23 4.14
C ASN A 20 -14.05 -29.08 3.86
N PHE A 21 -13.67 -28.18 2.96
CA PHE A 21 -14.53 -27.12 2.49
C PHE A 21 -15.31 -27.61 1.28
N SER A 22 -16.62 -27.77 1.43
CA SER A 22 -17.49 -28.22 0.34
C SER A 22 -18.13 -27.00 -0.33
N PHE A 23 -17.96 -26.91 -1.65
CA PHE A 23 -18.45 -25.81 -2.47
C PHE A 23 -19.32 -26.32 -3.59
N ARG A 24 -20.28 -25.50 -3.99
CA ARG A 24 -21.01 -25.63 -5.26
C ARG A 24 -20.60 -24.50 -6.19
N PHE A 25 -20.55 -24.81 -7.47
CA PHE A 25 -20.31 -23.84 -8.51
C PHE A 25 -21.64 -23.28 -9.02
N ILE A 26 -21.73 -21.97 -9.11
CA ILE A 26 -22.83 -21.26 -9.76
C ILE A 26 -22.29 -20.75 -11.08
N ARG A 27 -22.77 -21.31 -12.17
CA ARG A 27 -22.33 -20.99 -13.53
C ARG A 27 -23.07 -19.78 -14.08
N ILE A 28 -22.36 -18.89 -14.76
CA ILE A 28 -22.98 -17.85 -15.60
C ILE A 28 -23.21 -18.46 -16.99
N LYS A 29 -24.48 -18.49 -17.43
CA LYS A 29 -24.84 -19.12 -18.72
C LYS A 29 -24.35 -18.33 -19.92
N GLU A 30 -24.40 -17.00 -19.84
CA GLU A 30 -24.05 -16.12 -20.92
C GLU A 30 -22.53 -15.89 -20.97
N ALA A 31 -22.01 -15.70 -22.19
CA ALA A 31 -20.64 -15.30 -22.40
C ALA A 31 -20.39 -13.88 -21.86
N LEU A 32 -19.36 -13.75 -21.02
CA LEU A 32 -18.97 -12.45 -20.48
C LEU A 32 -18.02 -11.73 -21.43
N PRO A 33 -18.18 -10.42 -21.61
CA PRO A 33 -17.22 -9.64 -22.38
C PRO A 33 -15.84 -9.68 -21.69
N ALA A 34 -14.82 -10.00 -22.49
CA ALA A 34 -13.43 -10.00 -22.04
C ALA A 34 -12.91 -8.55 -21.98
N ASP A 35 -13.16 -7.87 -20.87
CA ASP A 35 -12.65 -6.53 -20.62
C ASP A 35 -11.94 -6.44 -19.26
N ASN A 36 -11.11 -5.42 -19.10
CA ASN A 36 -10.33 -5.19 -17.88
C ASN A 36 -11.20 -4.90 -16.64
N THR A 37 -12.50 -4.67 -16.80
CA THR A 37 -13.44 -4.39 -15.70
C THR A 37 -14.12 -5.66 -15.17
N LEU A 38 -13.98 -6.78 -15.89
CA LEU A 38 -14.62 -8.04 -15.53
C LEU A 38 -14.33 -8.50 -14.09
N PRO A 39 -13.08 -8.49 -13.59
CA PRO A 39 -12.81 -8.89 -12.20
C PRO A 39 -13.55 -8.02 -11.17
N ILE A 40 -13.64 -6.72 -11.43
CA ILE A 40 -14.33 -5.77 -10.54
C ILE A 40 -15.85 -6.02 -10.57
N ARG A 41 -16.40 -6.27 -11.76
CA ARG A 41 -17.83 -6.61 -11.91
C ARG A 41 -18.17 -7.92 -11.23
N MET A 42 -17.37 -8.96 -11.44
CA MET A 42 -17.53 -10.27 -10.78
C MET A 42 -17.54 -10.13 -9.25
N GLN A 43 -16.67 -9.31 -8.70
CA GLN A 43 -16.64 -9.05 -7.26
C GLN A 43 -17.90 -8.31 -6.78
N ARG A 44 -18.38 -7.29 -7.52
CA ARG A 44 -19.64 -6.58 -7.21
C ARG A 44 -20.85 -7.53 -7.25
N TRP A 45 -20.89 -8.42 -8.23
CA TRP A 45 -21.93 -9.43 -8.34
C TRP A 45 -21.90 -10.42 -7.20
N ALA A 46 -20.71 -10.90 -6.80
CA ALA A 46 -20.54 -11.76 -5.64
C ALA A 46 -21.06 -11.08 -4.36
N ASP A 47 -20.70 -9.81 -4.14
CA ASP A 47 -21.17 -9.04 -2.99
C ASP A 47 -22.69 -8.84 -2.97
N ARG A 48 -23.30 -8.67 -4.14
CA ARG A 48 -24.76 -8.54 -4.30
C ARG A 48 -25.45 -9.87 -4.00
N LEU A 49 -25.00 -10.94 -4.66
CA LEU A 49 -25.54 -12.29 -4.45
C LEU A 49 -25.49 -12.69 -2.99
N TRP A 50 -24.38 -12.38 -2.34
CA TRP A 50 -24.25 -12.63 -0.93
C TRP A 50 -25.32 -11.92 -0.09
N ARG A 51 -25.46 -10.61 -0.27
CA ARG A 51 -26.29 -9.77 0.60
C ARG A 51 -27.78 -9.97 0.37
N LEU A 52 -28.17 -10.11 -0.88
CA LEU A 52 -29.57 -10.03 -1.28
C LEU A 52 -30.16 -11.40 -1.58
N ASP A 53 -29.45 -12.22 -2.34
CA ASP A 53 -30.04 -13.41 -2.96
C ASP A 53 -29.75 -14.71 -2.17
N LEU A 54 -28.50 -14.93 -1.78
CA LEU A 54 -28.05 -16.20 -1.19
C LEU A 54 -27.81 -16.13 0.31
N LYS A 55 -27.52 -14.94 0.86
CA LYS A 55 -27.17 -14.71 2.28
C LYS A 55 -26.03 -15.61 2.78
N CYS A 56 -25.18 -16.07 1.88
CA CYS A 56 -24.00 -16.89 2.16
C CYS A 56 -22.78 -16.33 1.42
N PRO A 57 -21.57 -16.68 1.84
CA PRO A 57 -20.35 -16.31 1.15
C PRO A 57 -20.37 -16.72 -0.32
N VAL A 58 -20.04 -15.77 -1.21
CA VAL A 58 -20.00 -15.95 -2.67
C VAL A 58 -18.65 -15.47 -3.20
N TYR A 59 -17.97 -16.29 -3.98
CA TYR A 59 -16.62 -16.02 -4.47
C TYR A 59 -16.55 -16.14 -5.99
N PRO A 60 -16.12 -15.08 -6.70
CA PRO A 60 -15.96 -15.14 -8.13
C PRO A 60 -14.80 -16.06 -8.49
N THR A 61 -15.02 -16.95 -9.45
CA THR A 61 -14.01 -17.88 -9.94
C THR A 61 -14.22 -18.23 -11.41
N LYS A 62 -13.27 -18.97 -11.97
CA LYS A 62 -13.39 -19.55 -13.31
C LYS A 62 -13.08 -21.04 -13.21
N GLN A 63 -14.00 -21.89 -13.65
CA GLN A 63 -13.86 -23.34 -13.68
C GLN A 63 -14.06 -23.82 -15.11
N ASP A 64 -13.13 -24.62 -15.63
CA ASP A 64 -13.14 -25.19 -16.99
C ASP A 64 -13.43 -24.14 -18.10
N GLY A 65 -12.84 -22.96 -17.94
CA GLY A 65 -13.05 -21.86 -18.89
C GLY A 65 -14.33 -21.03 -18.65
N VAL A 66 -15.24 -21.48 -17.80
CA VAL A 66 -16.52 -20.83 -17.52
C VAL A 66 -16.41 -19.97 -16.28
N HIS A 67 -16.85 -18.70 -16.39
CA HIS A 67 -16.95 -17.80 -15.25
C HIS A 67 -18.16 -18.11 -14.38
N GLY A 68 -18.00 -17.98 -13.08
CA GLY A 68 -19.07 -18.25 -12.12
C GLY A 68 -18.67 -17.89 -10.71
N PHE A 69 -19.37 -18.48 -9.77
CA PHE A 69 -19.18 -18.24 -8.35
C PHE A 69 -19.10 -19.55 -7.57
N LEU A 70 -18.17 -19.64 -6.64
CA LEU A 70 -18.18 -20.69 -5.64
C LEU A 70 -18.93 -20.21 -4.41
N VAL A 71 -19.77 -21.10 -3.87
CA VAL A 71 -20.54 -20.87 -2.64
C VAL A 71 -20.41 -22.10 -1.74
N PRO A 72 -20.43 -21.95 -0.41
CA PRO A 72 -20.47 -23.09 0.49
C PRO A 72 -21.66 -23.99 0.17
N ALA A 73 -21.43 -25.29 0.01
CA ALA A 73 -22.48 -26.24 -0.37
C ALA A 73 -23.65 -26.25 0.64
N GLU A 74 -23.35 -26.12 1.92
CA GLU A 74 -24.33 -26.05 3.01
C GLU A 74 -25.31 -24.87 2.91
N ALA A 75 -24.83 -23.75 2.33
CA ALA A 75 -25.65 -22.55 2.22
C ALA A 75 -26.74 -22.66 1.14
N LEU A 76 -26.55 -23.54 0.15
CA LEU A 76 -27.48 -23.76 -0.94
C LEU A 76 -28.54 -24.88 -0.67
N THR A 77 -28.39 -25.65 0.38
CA THR A 77 -29.38 -26.67 0.76
C THR A 77 -30.77 -26.09 1.00
N ARG A 78 -30.84 -24.82 1.38
CA ARG A 78 -32.12 -24.08 1.55
C ARG A 78 -32.66 -23.50 0.22
N ALA A 79 -31.85 -23.36 -0.80
CA ALA A 79 -32.25 -22.72 -2.06
C ALA A 79 -32.71 -23.69 -3.16
N GLY A 80 -32.43 -24.99 -3.02
CA GLY A 80 -32.74 -26.06 -4.01
C GLY A 80 -31.78 -26.05 -5.22
N ALA A 81 -31.34 -27.24 -5.65
CA ALA A 81 -30.62 -27.43 -6.90
C ALA A 81 -31.50 -27.12 -8.11
N GLY A 82 -30.90 -26.62 -9.21
CA GLY A 82 -31.64 -26.28 -10.44
C GLY A 82 -32.29 -24.89 -10.43
N ARG A 83 -32.15 -24.11 -9.34
CA ARG A 83 -32.68 -22.74 -9.28
C ARG A 83 -31.80 -21.80 -10.12
N THR A 84 -32.46 -21.02 -10.96
CA THR A 84 -31.84 -19.94 -11.69
C THR A 84 -31.98 -18.62 -10.92
N ILE A 85 -30.92 -17.83 -10.91
CA ILE A 85 -30.90 -16.49 -10.31
C ILE A 85 -30.61 -15.50 -11.45
N THR A 86 -31.41 -14.48 -11.58
CA THR A 86 -31.16 -13.42 -12.57
C THR A 86 -30.35 -12.30 -11.93
N LEU A 87 -29.21 -12.01 -12.55
CA LEU A 87 -28.30 -10.96 -12.13
C LEU A 87 -28.39 -9.80 -13.12
N ARG A 88 -28.79 -8.63 -12.63
CA ARG A 88 -28.87 -7.41 -13.47
C ARG A 88 -27.58 -6.61 -13.35
N ASP A 89 -26.96 -6.32 -14.49
CA ASP A 89 -25.82 -5.42 -14.60
C ASP A 89 -26.23 -4.06 -15.18
N VAL A 90 -25.41 -3.07 -15.07
CA VAL A 90 -25.66 -1.72 -15.61
C VAL A 90 -24.80 -1.54 -16.87
N PRO A 91 -25.37 -1.04 -17.99
CA PRO A 91 -26.78 -0.76 -18.28
C PRO A 91 -27.48 -1.97 -18.90
N ASP A 92 -28.59 -2.36 -18.33
CA ASP A 92 -29.65 -3.25 -18.86
C ASP A 92 -29.25 -4.64 -19.41
N ARG A 93 -28.13 -5.22 -18.95
CA ARG A 93 -27.84 -6.63 -19.22
C ARG A 93 -28.28 -7.52 -18.05
N GLU A 94 -29.00 -8.57 -18.38
CA GLU A 94 -29.35 -9.63 -17.44
C GLU A 94 -28.49 -10.86 -17.73
N TYR A 95 -28.01 -11.48 -16.66
CA TYR A 95 -27.24 -12.72 -16.71
C TYR A 95 -27.98 -13.78 -15.91
N THR A 96 -28.03 -14.99 -16.44
CA THR A 96 -28.65 -16.13 -15.79
C THR A 96 -27.60 -16.94 -15.07
N LEU A 97 -27.76 -17.07 -13.79
CA LEU A 97 -26.92 -17.91 -12.93
C LEU A 97 -27.61 -19.26 -12.71
N GLU A 98 -26.89 -20.31 -12.94
CA GLU A 98 -27.35 -21.69 -12.72
C GLU A 98 -26.56 -22.33 -11.60
N ILE A 99 -27.26 -22.81 -10.59
CA ILE A 99 -26.68 -23.58 -9.49
C ILE A 99 -26.43 -25.01 -9.97
N THR A 100 -25.15 -25.40 -10.09
CA THR A 100 -24.80 -26.76 -10.50
C THR A 100 -24.99 -27.76 -9.33
N ASP A 101 -25.20 -29.00 -9.66
CA ASP A 101 -25.26 -30.09 -8.65
C ASP A 101 -23.88 -30.56 -8.20
N ASP A 102 -22.83 -30.13 -8.89
CA ASP A 102 -21.46 -30.51 -8.59
C ASP A 102 -21.01 -29.91 -7.26
N VAL A 103 -20.76 -30.80 -6.30
CA VAL A 103 -20.15 -30.43 -5.02
C VAL A 103 -18.71 -30.83 -5.05
N ARG A 104 -17.84 -29.81 -4.97
CA ARG A 104 -16.40 -30.00 -4.83
C ARG A 104 -16.00 -29.87 -3.37
N SER A 105 -15.39 -30.92 -2.83
CA SER A 105 -14.82 -30.90 -1.48
C SER A 105 -13.32 -30.68 -1.55
N ILE A 106 -12.81 -29.71 -0.79
CA ILE A 106 -11.42 -29.29 -0.78
C ILE A 106 -10.89 -29.41 0.64
N ALA A 107 -9.94 -30.30 0.85
CA ALA A 107 -9.18 -30.36 2.09
C ALA A 107 -8.07 -29.30 2.08
N ILE A 108 -7.77 -28.68 3.21
CA ILE A 108 -6.77 -27.60 3.27
C ILE A 108 -5.39 -28.11 2.81
N HIS A 109 -5.00 -29.32 3.20
CA HIS A 109 -3.69 -29.89 2.87
C HIS A 109 -3.55 -30.26 1.38
N ASP A 110 -4.66 -30.58 0.69
CA ASP A 110 -4.69 -30.92 -0.74
C ASP A 110 -4.98 -29.71 -1.63
N ALA A 111 -5.25 -28.55 -1.03
CA ALA A 111 -5.67 -27.38 -1.76
C ALA A 111 -4.53 -26.75 -2.58
N THR A 112 -4.80 -26.46 -3.85
CA THR A 112 -3.95 -25.65 -4.71
C THR A 112 -3.78 -24.24 -4.17
N ALA A 113 -2.83 -23.47 -4.68
CA ALA A 113 -2.60 -22.07 -4.24
C ALA A 113 -3.87 -21.21 -4.39
N ALA A 114 -4.63 -21.37 -5.49
CA ALA A 114 -5.87 -20.64 -5.72
C ALA A 114 -6.98 -21.06 -4.74
N GLU A 115 -7.08 -22.34 -4.44
CA GLU A 115 -8.05 -22.87 -3.46
C GLU A 115 -7.70 -22.45 -2.04
N ARG A 116 -6.41 -22.39 -1.70
CA ARG A 116 -5.92 -21.86 -0.42
C ARG A 116 -6.29 -20.37 -0.25
N ASP A 117 -6.12 -19.55 -1.31
CA ASP A 117 -6.57 -18.14 -1.29
C ASP A 117 -8.10 -18.06 -1.08
N LEU A 118 -8.85 -18.91 -1.76
CA LEU A 118 -10.30 -18.98 -1.61
C LEU A 118 -10.71 -19.34 -0.18
N ILE A 119 -10.11 -20.37 0.40
CA ILE A 119 -10.36 -20.79 1.80
C ILE A 119 -10.03 -19.63 2.75
N CYS A 120 -8.89 -18.95 2.57
CA CYS A 120 -8.54 -17.79 3.38
C CYS A 120 -9.63 -16.71 3.33
N ARG A 121 -10.10 -16.35 2.13
CA ARG A 121 -11.16 -15.35 1.95
C ARG A 121 -12.50 -15.78 2.57
N ILE A 122 -12.82 -17.06 2.52
CA ILE A 122 -14.01 -17.61 3.19
C ILE A 122 -13.91 -17.41 4.70
N LEU A 123 -12.74 -17.72 5.25
CA LEU A 123 -12.50 -17.60 6.68
C LEU A 123 -12.37 -16.14 7.14
N GLU A 124 -11.95 -15.20 6.29
CA GLU A 124 -11.91 -13.76 6.59
C GLU A 124 -13.32 -13.17 6.79
N ARG A 125 -14.29 -13.68 6.05
CA ARG A 125 -15.62 -13.07 6.01
C ARG A 125 -16.35 -13.05 7.35
N PRO A 126 -16.44 -14.15 8.11
CA PRO A 126 -17.06 -14.15 9.43
C PRO A 126 -16.49 -13.08 10.37
N PHE A 127 -15.17 -12.89 10.33
CA PHE A 127 -14.51 -11.86 11.13
C PHE A 127 -14.87 -10.45 10.66
N SER A 128 -14.88 -10.21 9.34
CA SER A 128 -15.32 -8.93 8.78
C SER A 128 -16.76 -8.61 9.13
N ASP A 129 -17.67 -9.59 9.02
CA ASP A 129 -19.09 -9.41 9.34
C ASP A 129 -19.33 -9.16 10.83
N LEU A 130 -18.53 -9.79 11.69
CA LEU A 130 -18.57 -9.54 13.12
C LEU A 130 -18.23 -8.08 13.45
N LEU A 131 -17.18 -7.53 12.82
CA LEU A 131 -16.76 -6.14 12.99
C LEU A 131 -17.74 -5.15 12.36
N VAL A 132 -18.33 -5.49 11.22
CA VAL A 132 -19.38 -4.66 10.59
C VAL A 132 -20.61 -4.55 11.50
N LYS A 133 -20.95 -5.58 12.29
CA LYS A 133 -22.02 -5.49 13.30
C LYS A 133 -21.68 -4.53 14.45
N LYS A 134 -20.40 -4.26 14.70
CA LYS A 134 -19.92 -3.33 15.72
C LYS A 134 -19.73 -1.90 15.18
N GLN A 135 -20.67 -1.40 14.39
CA GLN A 135 -20.62 -0.07 13.77
C GLN A 135 -20.57 1.08 14.79
N SER A 136 -21.00 0.85 16.03
CA SER A 136 -20.86 1.81 17.13
C SER A 136 -19.44 1.94 17.66
N GLU A 137 -18.54 1.00 17.35
CA GLU A 137 -17.15 0.99 17.81
C GLU A 137 -16.16 1.28 16.66
N PHE A 138 -16.45 0.74 15.46
CA PHE A 138 -15.54 0.80 14.33
C PHE A 138 -16.19 1.32 13.06
N TRP A 139 -15.40 1.96 12.22
CA TRP A 139 -15.74 2.23 10.83
C TRP A 139 -14.85 1.43 9.88
N LYS A 140 -15.45 0.91 8.85
CA LYS A 140 -14.79 0.11 7.82
C LYS A 140 -14.19 1.04 6.76
N ALA A 141 -12.87 0.97 6.58
CA ALA A 141 -12.18 1.72 5.54
C ALA A 141 -12.02 0.92 4.24
N GLU A 142 -11.67 -0.37 4.38
CA GLU A 142 -11.54 -1.35 3.30
C GLU A 142 -12.17 -2.67 3.74
N TRP A 143 -12.10 -3.70 2.88
CA TRP A 143 -12.70 -5.01 3.17
C TRP A 143 -12.32 -5.59 4.53
N THR A 144 -11.05 -5.54 4.88
CA THR A 144 -10.50 -6.06 6.15
C THR A 144 -9.78 -4.98 6.98
N LEU A 145 -9.97 -3.70 6.64
CA LEU A 145 -9.34 -2.58 7.34
C LEU A 145 -10.39 -1.79 8.13
N PHE A 146 -10.21 -1.77 9.43
CA PHE A 146 -11.12 -1.13 10.38
C PHE A 146 -10.38 -0.15 11.28
N PHE A 147 -11.05 0.95 11.61
CA PHE A 147 -10.56 1.95 12.55
C PHE A 147 -11.61 2.19 13.63
N PRO A 148 -11.20 2.44 14.88
CA PRO A 148 -12.14 2.84 15.93
C PRO A 148 -12.76 4.19 15.58
N LEU A 149 -13.99 4.44 16.06
CA LEU A 149 -14.67 5.73 15.87
C LEU A 149 -13.99 6.85 16.67
N THR A 150 -13.35 6.50 17.78
CA THR A 150 -12.64 7.46 18.65
C THR A 150 -11.17 7.55 18.23
N PRO A 151 -10.62 8.75 18.01
CA PRO A 151 -9.21 8.93 17.72
C PRO A 151 -8.32 8.52 18.89
N THR A 152 -7.16 7.96 18.60
CA THR A 152 -6.16 7.51 19.59
C THR A 152 -5.60 8.69 20.39
N ASN A 153 -5.50 9.88 19.77
CA ASN A 153 -5.02 11.12 20.40
C ASN A 153 -6.15 12.04 20.88
N ARG A 154 -7.29 11.48 21.25
CA ARG A 154 -8.47 12.23 21.68
C ARG A 154 -8.16 13.35 22.69
N ASN A 155 -7.24 13.10 23.62
CA ASN A 155 -6.92 14.03 24.71
C ASN A 155 -5.80 15.02 24.35
N ALA A 156 -5.20 14.93 23.14
CA ALA A 156 -4.15 15.83 22.71
C ALA A 156 -4.75 17.04 21.97
N ALA A 157 -5.17 18.06 22.74
CA ALA A 157 -5.81 19.25 22.18
C ALA A 157 -4.89 20.04 21.22
N GLN A 158 -3.57 19.96 21.42
CA GLN A 158 -2.56 20.61 20.58
C GLN A 158 -2.39 19.96 19.20
N ASP A 159 -2.86 18.73 19.01
CA ASP A 159 -2.75 18.07 17.72
C ASP A 159 -3.70 18.70 16.70
N VAL A 160 -3.19 19.05 15.53
CA VAL A 160 -3.97 19.62 14.41
C VAL A 160 -4.75 18.58 13.63
N MET A 161 -4.53 17.30 13.92
CA MET A 161 -5.16 16.17 13.28
C MET A 161 -5.53 15.09 14.29
N ASP A 162 -6.57 14.34 13.96
CA ASP A 162 -6.94 13.14 14.68
C ASP A 162 -6.20 11.95 14.14
N ALA A 163 -5.56 11.19 15.00
CA ALA A 163 -4.88 9.95 14.66
C ALA A 163 -5.73 8.74 15.06
N TYR A 164 -6.01 7.86 14.11
CA TYR A 164 -6.79 6.65 14.33
C TYR A 164 -5.86 5.44 14.18
N ARG A 165 -5.68 4.68 15.23
CA ARG A 165 -5.01 3.37 15.18
C ARG A 165 -6.02 2.29 14.95
N GLY A 166 -6.07 1.79 13.72
CA GLY A 166 -6.89 0.68 13.32
C GLY A 166 -6.05 -0.54 13.03
N PHE A 167 -6.69 -1.54 12.44
CA PHE A 167 -6.05 -2.78 12.07
C PHE A 167 -6.57 -3.30 10.74
N LYS A 168 -5.66 -3.85 9.98
CA LYS A 168 -5.96 -4.69 8.82
C LYS A 168 -5.73 -6.12 9.21
N PHE A 169 -6.64 -7.01 8.85
CA PHE A 169 -6.45 -8.42 9.08
C PHE A 169 -6.55 -9.21 7.77
N ALA A 170 -5.98 -10.39 7.78
CA ALA A 170 -6.11 -11.38 6.72
C ALA A 170 -6.04 -12.77 7.35
N VAL A 171 -6.66 -13.75 6.74
CA VAL A 171 -6.45 -15.16 7.08
C VAL A 171 -5.34 -15.69 6.18
N VAL A 172 -4.40 -16.41 6.76
CA VAL A 172 -3.29 -17.07 6.05
C VAL A 172 -3.19 -18.52 6.50
N LEU A 173 -2.82 -19.40 5.59
CA LEU A 173 -2.55 -20.80 5.90
C LEU A 173 -1.05 -20.99 6.11
N MET A 174 -0.68 -21.44 7.31
CA MET A 174 0.69 -21.78 7.68
C MET A 174 0.74 -23.24 8.12
N ASP A 175 1.51 -24.06 7.42
CA ASP A 175 1.57 -25.51 7.65
C ASP A 175 0.15 -26.12 7.71
N ASP A 176 -0.67 -25.76 6.72
CA ASP A 176 -2.07 -26.18 6.54
C ASP A 176 -3.02 -25.79 7.69
N ALA A 177 -2.57 -25.00 8.63
CA ALA A 177 -3.39 -24.45 9.70
C ALA A 177 -3.73 -22.98 9.44
N PRO A 178 -4.99 -22.56 9.64
CA PRO A 178 -5.38 -21.17 9.45
C PRO A 178 -4.95 -20.30 10.63
N HIS A 179 -4.47 -19.11 10.29
CA HIS A 179 -4.03 -18.08 11.22
C HIS A 179 -4.61 -16.74 10.84
N LEU A 180 -5.03 -15.96 11.82
CA LEU A 180 -5.41 -14.57 11.65
C LEU A 180 -4.13 -13.70 11.72
N ALA A 181 -3.75 -13.11 10.59
CA ALA A 181 -2.70 -12.10 10.52
C ALA A 181 -3.30 -10.73 10.86
N ILE A 182 -2.70 -9.99 11.78
CA ILE A 182 -3.12 -8.63 12.14
C ILE A 182 -1.99 -7.66 11.86
N ASP A 183 -2.29 -6.59 11.10
CA ASP A 183 -1.39 -5.48 10.86
C ASP A 183 -2.01 -4.18 11.38
N ILE A 184 -1.27 -3.47 12.24
CA ILE A 184 -1.73 -2.21 12.82
C ILE A 184 -1.47 -1.08 11.84
N ARG A 185 -2.49 -0.29 11.58
CA ARG A 185 -2.47 0.86 10.67
C ARG A 185 -2.80 2.15 11.41
N THR A 186 -2.12 3.22 11.05
CA THR A 186 -2.44 4.54 11.56
C THR A 186 -2.95 5.43 10.43
N ARG A 187 -4.06 6.12 10.66
CA ARG A 187 -4.62 7.08 9.72
C ARG A 187 -4.75 8.44 10.41
N TYR A 188 -4.33 9.47 9.72
CA TYR A 188 -4.38 10.85 10.19
C TYR A 188 -5.44 11.62 9.42
N ILE A 189 -6.35 12.28 10.14
CA ILE A 189 -7.45 13.05 9.56
C ILE A 189 -7.41 14.45 10.15
N GLY A 190 -7.40 15.47 9.29
CA GLY A 190 -7.46 16.86 9.73
C GLY A 190 -8.69 17.13 10.56
N ARG A 191 -8.57 17.96 11.59
CA ARG A 191 -9.70 18.39 12.43
C ARG A 191 -10.54 19.45 11.76
N ARG A 192 -9.93 20.24 10.87
CA ARG A 192 -10.62 21.27 10.07
C ARG A 192 -11.22 20.66 8.83
N ALA A 193 -12.46 21.03 8.50
CA ALA A 193 -13.08 20.70 7.22
C ALA A 193 -12.45 21.51 6.09
N LEU A 194 -12.58 21.05 4.85
CA LEU A 194 -12.01 21.78 3.70
C LEU A 194 -12.57 23.20 3.54
N SER A 195 -13.82 23.45 3.97
CA SER A 195 -14.42 24.79 3.98
C SER A 195 -13.70 25.79 4.91
N GLU A 196 -12.99 25.28 5.93
CA GLU A 196 -12.27 26.10 6.91
C GLU A 196 -10.86 26.51 6.45
N TYR A 197 -10.42 26.01 5.29
CA TYR A 197 -9.18 26.41 4.65
C TYR A 197 -9.45 27.47 3.59
N ALA A 198 -8.59 28.49 3.53
CA ALA A 198 -8.64 29.44 2.40
C ALA A 198 -8.37 28.72 1.06
N PRO A 199 -8.90 29.22 -0.05
CA PRO A 199 -8.69 28.59 -1.37
C PRO A 199 -7.21 28.33 -1.69
N GLU A 200 -6.33 29.27 -1.33
CA GLU A 200 -4.89 29.17 -1.55
C GLU A 200 -4.26 28.08 -0.65
N GLU A 201 -4.73 27.93 0.58
CA GLU A 201 -4.31 26.86 1.50
C GLU A 201 -4.75 25.51 0.97
N ARG A 202 -5.99 25.38 0.46
CA ARG A 202 -6.49 24.16 -0.17
C ARG A 202 -5.65 23.77 -1.37
N ASP A 203 -5.32 24.74 -2.23
CA ASP A 203 -4.45 24.52 -3.38
C ASP A 203 -3.01 24.14 -3.00
N ALA A 204 -2.48 24.69 -1.89
CA ALA A 204 -1.18 24.33 -1.36
C ALA A 204 -1.18 22.90 -0.80
N ILE A 205 -2.18 22.54 0.01
CA ILE A 205 -2.36 21.18 0.51
C ILE A 205 -2.48 20.19 -0.65
N LEU A 206 -3.21 20.55 -1.70
CA LEU A 206 -3.37 19.73 -2.91
C LEU A 206 -2.10 19.60 -3.73
N ARG A 207 -1.30 20.67 -3.84
CA ARG A 207 -0.01 20.64 -4.56
C ARG A 207 1.01 19.75 -3.86
N ASP A 208 0.99 19.76 -2.54
CA ASP A 208 1.91 18.94 -1.74
C ASP A 208 1.40 17.49 -1.57
N HIS A 209 0.10 17.24 -1.75
CA HIS A 209 -0.56 15.96 -1.54
C HIS A 209 -1.60 15.68 -2.62
N LEU A 210 -1.15 15.36 -3.84
CA LEU A 210 -2.00 15.15 -5.03
C LEU A 210 -3.02 14.00 -4.90
N ASP A 211 -2.77 13.06 -4.01
CA ASP A 211 -3.69 12.00 -3.64
C ASP A 211 -4.41 12.30 -2.32
N LEU A 212 -4.78 13.57 -2.10
CA LEU A 212 -5.51 13.93 -0.91
C LEU A 212 -6.81 13.14 -0.84
N SER A 213 -6.78 12.07 -0.07
CA SER A 213 -8.00 11.40 0.37
C SER A 213 -8.69 12.34 1.33
N VAL A 214 -9.90 12.71 1.00
CA VAL A 214 -10.76 13.45 1.90
C VAL A 214 -11.81 12.51 2.45
N ARG A 215 -12.26 12.79 3.65
CA ARG A 215 -13.28 12.02 4.31
C ARG A 215 -14.58 12.78 4.30
N ASP A 216 -15.61 12.13 3.81
CA ASP A 216 -16.97 12.63 3.83
C ASP A 216 -17.63 12.17 5.13
N ASP A 217 -18.13 13.11 5.92
CA ASP A 217 -18.84 12.87 7.19
C ASP A 217 -20.37 12.85 6.97
N ARG A 218 -20.84 12.37 5.82
CA ARG A 218 -22.27 12.20 5.56
C ARG A 218 -22.89 11.28 6.62
N ARG A 219 -23.97 11.74 7.24
CA ARG A 219 -24.83 10.87 8.02
C ARG A 219 -25.78 10.17 7.08
N SER A 220 -25.68 8.84 6.97
CA SER A 220 -26.65 8.07 6.24
C SER A 220 -27.92 7.90 7.09
N SER A 221 -29.05 8.34 6.56
CA SER A 221 -30.35 8.08 7.15
C SER A 221 -30.75 6.59 7.16
N PHE A 222 -29.99 5.74 6.44
CA PHE A 222 -30.22 4.28 6.42
C PHE A 222 -29.66 3.55 7.63
N LEU A 223 -28.74 4.17 8.36
CA LEU A 223 -28.22 3.59 9.59
C LEU A 223 -28.89 4.35 10.73
N ARG A 224 -30.05 3.84 11.13
CA ARG A 224 -30.70 4.25 12.36
C ARG A 224 -29.67 4.14 13.49
N ASP A 225 -29.43 5.24 14.19
CA ASP A 225 -28.78 5.38 15.50
C ASP A 225 -27.25 5.28 15.61
N ASN A 226 -26.46 5.04 14.55
CA ASN A 226 -25.05 4.72 14.71
C ASN A 226 -24.12 5.68 13.95
N GLY A 227 -23.91 6.86 14.47
CA GLY A 227 -22.79 7.72 14.14
C GLY A 227 -22.54 8.07 12.65
N PRO A 228 -21.63 8.97 12.35
CA PRO A 228 -21.35 9.38 10.98
C PRO A 228 -20.66 8.26 10.19
N ILE A 229 -21.24 7.89 9.05
CA ILE A 229 -20.55 7.05 8.07
C ILE A 229 -19.46 7.89 7.43
N LYS A 230 -18.23 7.45 7.65
CA LYS A 230 -17.05 8.10 7.13
C LYS A 230 -16.65 7.44 5.82
N ILE A 231 -17.07 8.02 4.69
CA ILE A 231 -16.79 7.49 3.35
C ILE A 231 -15.49 8.10 2.85
N PRO A 232 -14.49 7.29 2.45
CA PRO A 232 -13.30 7.81 1.81
C PRO A 232 -13.66 8.35 0.43
N CYS A 233 -13.31 9.61 0.17
CA CYS A 233 -13.47 10.28 -1.11
C CYS A 233 -12.11 10.77 -1.60
N ARG A 234 -11.96 10.90 -2.90
CA ARG A 234 -10.83 11.59 -3.51
C ARG A 234 -11.31 12.96 -4.00
N TYR A 235 -10.74 14.01 -3.47
CA TYR A 235 -10.95 15.37 -3.98
C TYR A 235 -10.40 15.49 -5.41
N THR A 236 -11.15 16.17 -6.29
CA THR A 236 -10.79 16.31 -7.71
C THR A 236 -10.74 17.74 -8.20
N GLY A 237 -11.22 18.72 -7.44
CA GLY A 237 -11.13 20.13 -7.78
C GLY A 237 -12.23 21.00 -7.19
N GLU A 238 -12.05 22.30 -7.32
CA GLU A 238 -13.04 23.33 -6.96
C GLU A 238 -14.12 23.43 -8.03
N THR A 239 -15.34 23.82 -7.61
CA THR A 239 -16.43 24.12 -8.54
C THR A 239 -16.56 25.62 -8.81
N GLY A 240 -16.03 26.46 -7.92
CA GLY A 240 -16.22 27.90 -7.93
C GLY A 240 -17.64 28.37 -7.53
N LYS A 241 -18.49 27.44 -7.06
CA LYS A 241 -19.89 27.69 -6.66
C LYS A 241 -20.16 27.23 -5.25
N THR A 242 -21.20 27.77 -4.63
CA THR A 242 -21.71 27.32 -3.34
C THR A 242 -22.64 26.11 -3.49
N VAL A 243 -22.95 25.46 -2.36
CA VAL A 243 -23.89 24.32 -2.35
C VAL A 243 -25.33 24.71 -2.71
N ALA A 244 -25.67 25.99 -2.59
CA ALA A 244 -26.97 26.49 -3.00
C ALA A 244 -27.04 26.72 -4.53
N GLU A 245 -25.95 27.15 -5.14
CA GLU A 245 -25.86 27.51 -6.56
C GLU A 245 -25.59 26.32 -7.48
N LEU A 246 -24.94 25.27 -6.98
CA LEU A 246 -24.56 24.13 -7.79
C LEU A 246 -25.66 23.07 -7.82
N GLU A 247 -26.13 22.72 -9.02
CA GLU A 247 -27.05 21.60 -9.19
C GLU A 247 -26.33 20.25 -9.00
N PHE A 248 -26.92 19.37 -8.20
CA PHE A 248 -26.53 17.98 -8.06
C PHE A 248 -27.28 17.06 -9.02
N GLU A 249 -28.59 17.31 -9.18
CA GLU A 249 -29.51 16.68 -10.11
C GLU A 249 -30.34 17.80 -10.75
N PRO A 250 -30.93 17.60 -11.95
CA PRO A 250 -31.78 18.61 -12.59
C PRO A 250 -32.81 19.18 -11.61
N GLY A 251 -32.76 20.49 -11.40
CA GLY A 251 -33.68 21.23 -10.52
C GLY A 251 -33.42 21.05 -9.01
N LYS A 252 -32.33 20.38 -8.60
CA LYS A 252 -31.98 20.21 -7.20
C LYS A 252 -30.54 20.66 -6.92
N SER A 253 -30.38 21.67 -6.11
CA SER A 253 -29.06 22.09 -5.63
C SER A 253 -28.42 21.02 -4.71
N VAL A 254 -27.09 21.10 -4.54
CA VAL A 254 -26.37 20.25 -3.60
C VAL A 254 -26.99 20.35 -2.20
N ALA A 255 -27.31 21.56 -1.74
CA ALA A 255 -27.96 21.77 -0.45
C ALA A 255 -29.31 21.05 -0.32
N SER A 256 -30.18 21.19 -1.33
CA SER A 256 -31.48 20.52 -1.34
C SER A 256 -31.38 18.99 -1.43
N TYR A 257 -30.43 18.48 -2.21
CA TYR A 257 -30.14 17.04 -2.27
C TYR A 257 -29.69 16.48 -0.91
N TYR A 258 -28.76 17.16 -0.22
CA TYR A 258 -28.28 16.72 1.10
C TYR A 258 -29.37 16.80 2.18
N ALA A 259 -30.22 17.84 2.12
CA ALA A 259 -31.38 17.95 3.02
C ALA A 259 -32.37 16.79 2.81
N ALA A 260 -32.72 16.50 1.57
CA ALA A 260 -33.67 15.42 1.24
C ALA A 260 -33.09 14.02 1.51
N ARG A 261 -31.84 13.78 1.12
CA ARG A 261 -31.23 12.44 1.15
C ARG A 261 -30.63 12.08 2.51
N TYR A 262 -30.00 13.04 3.18
CA TYR A 262 -29.24 12.82 4.41
C TYR A 262 -29.83 13.55 5.62
N ARG A 263 -30.93 14.33 5.43
CA ARG A 263 -31.53 15.17 6.46
C ARG A 263 -30.54 16.17 7.07
N LEU A 264 -29.57 16.63 6.28
CA LEU A 264 -28.54 17.57 6.67
C LEU A 264 -28.88 18.96 6.15
N LYS A 265 -29.02 19.92 7.06
CA LYS A 265 -29.14 21.34 6.72
C LYS A 265 -27.72 21.91 6.56
N LEU A 266 -27.34 22.22 5.35
CA LEU A 266 -26.06 22.85 5.02
C LEU A 266 -26.20 24.37 5.07
N ASN A 267 -25.08 25.07 5.33
CA ASN A 267 -25.02 26.51 5.09
C ASN A 267 -25.08 26.75 3.57
N PRO A 268 -26.01 27.59 3.06
CA PRO A 268 -26.12 27.87 1.64
C PRO A 268 -24.83 28.39 0.99
N ASP A 269 -24.02 29.12 1.74
CA ASP A 269 -22.76 29.73 1.30
C ASP A 269 -21.56 28.76 1.38
N ASP A 270 -21.78 27.52 1.83
CA ASP A 270 -20.71 26.54 1.92
C ASP A 270 -20.15 26.23 0.51
N PRO A 271 -18.83 26.25 0.30
CA PRO A 271 -18.25 25.90 -0.99
C PRO A 271 -18.59 24.47 -1.42
N ALA A 272 -18.98 24.30 -2.67
CA ALA A 272 -19.10 22.98 -3.27
C ALA A 272 -17.80 22.62 -3.97
N VAL A 273 -17.35 21.36 -3.83
CA VAL A 273 -16.14 20.84 -4.45
C VAL A 273 -16.44 19.52 -5.17
N PHE A 274 -15.63 19.17 -6.15
CA PHE A 274 -15.75 17.86 -6.79
C PHE A 274 -14.98 16.80 -6.05
N ALA A 275 -15.64 15.66 -5.75
CA ALA A 275 -15.00 14.50 -5.15
C ALA A 275 -15.51 13.19 -5.78
N LYS A 276 -14.67 12.15 -5.79
CA LYS A 276 -15.00 10.79 -6.19
C LYS A 276 -15.18 9.92 -4.97
N ASP A 277 -16.28 9.21 -4.86
CA ASP A 277 -16.60 8.37 -3.69
C ASP A 277 -15.72 7.13 -3.57
N ARG A 278 -15.18 6.59 -4.68
CA ARG A 278 -14.38 5.35 -4.71
C ARG A 278 -13.35 5.38 -5.83
N ALA A 279 -12.28 4.60 -5.64
CA ALA A 279 -11.40 4.25 -6.74
C ALA A 279 -12.23 3.51 -7.82
N GLY A 280 -12.28 4.05 -9.03
CA GLY A 280 -13.03 3.49 -10.16
C GLY A 280 -14.33 4.23 -10.52
N ASP A 281 -14.86 5.15 -9.69
CA ASP A 281 -15.91 6.04 -10.13
C ASP A 281 -15.35 7.01 -11.19
N GLN A 282 -15.88 6.90 -12.40
CA GLN A 282 -15.41 7.76 -13.52
C GLN A 282 -15.86 9.22 -13.35
N MET A 283 -16.98 9.45 -12.67
CA MET A 283 -17.54 10.79 -12.50
C MET A 283 -17.32 11.34 -11.10
N ALA A 284 -16.73 12.52 -11.03
CA ALA A 284 -16.68 13.31 -9.83
C ALA A 284 -18.07 13.90 -9.53
N LYS A 285 -18.48 13.86 -8.27
CA LYS A 285 -19.76 14.42 -7.82
C LYS A 285 -19.51 15.67 -6.99
N PRO A 286 -20.41 16.65 -7.03
CA PRO A 286 -20.33 17.81 -6.15
C PRO A 286 -20.64 17.41 -4.72
N VAL A 287 -19.79 17.84 -3.79
CA VAL A 287 -19.87 17.54 -2.36
C VAL A 287 -19.61 18.83 -1.57
N PRO A 288 -20.30 19.08 -0.44
CA PRO A 288 -20.02 20.23 0.40
C PRO A 288 -18.60 20.15 1.01
N ALA A 289 -17.83 21.23 0.91
CA ALA A 289 -16.48 21.29 1.47
C ALA A 289 -16.47 21.16 2.99
N SER A 290 -17.54 21.60 3.67
CA SER A 290 -17.74 21.46 5.12
C SER A 290 -17.84 20.00 5.58
N ARG A 291 -18.03 19.06 4.66
CA ARG A 291 -18.16 17.63 4.96
C ARG A 291 -16.90 16.83 4.60
N LEU A 292 -15.91 17.47 4.07
CA LEU A 292 -14.67 16.83 3.66
C LEU A 292 -13.52 17.20 4.59
N PHE A 293 -12.84 16.19 5.09
CA PHE A 293 -11.70 16.33 5.98
C PHE A 293 -10.46 15.71 5.31
N PRO A 294 -9.33 16.42 5.27
CA PRO A 294 -8.12 15.88 4.64
C PRO A 294 -7.61 14.65 5.39
N VAL A 295 -7.22 13.64 4.63
CA VAL A 295 -6.55 12.44 5.16
C VAL A 295 -5.09 12.51 4.77
N PHE A 296 -4.22 12.69 5.74
CA PHE A 296 -2.79 12.86 5.51
C PHE A 296 -2.07 11.52 5.39
N THR A 297 -1.16 11.44 4.45
CA THR A 297 -0.21 10.32 4.33
C THR A 297 0.88 10.43 5.40
N THR A 298 1.59 9.32 5.66
CA THR A 298 2.68 9.30 6.66
C THR A 298 3.85 10.23 6.35
N ASP A 299 3.91 10.75 5.12
CA ASP A 299 4.95 11.67 4.67
C ASP A 299 4.63 13.14 4.94
N PHE A 300 3.40 13.43 5.41
CA PHE A 300 2.99 14.78 5.74
C PHE A 300 3.82 15.31 6.91
N GLU A 301 4.42 16.49 6.75
CA GLU A 301 5.34 17.08 7.74
C GLU A 301 4.66 17.29 9.10
N GLY A 302 3.38 17.68 9.09
CA GLY A 302 2.60 17.90 10.32
C GLY A 302 2.49 16.68 11.22
N ILE A 303 2.67 15.44 10.70
CA ILE A 303 2.66 14.21 11.49
C ILE A 303 3.81 14.16 12.51
N ARG A 304 4.92 14.86 12.25
CA ARG A 304 6.03 14.95 13.21
C ARG A 304 5.61 15.58 14.54
N TYR A 305 4.62 16.46 14.49
CA TYR A 305 4.09 17.16 15.67
C TYR A 305 2.88 16.46 16.29
N CYS A 306 2.33 15.43 15.62
CA CYS A 306 1.26 14.63 16.19
C CYS A 306 1.78 13.76 17.35
N SER A 307 1.03 13.68 18.44
CA SER A 307 1.35 12.87 19.62
C SER A 307 1.42 11.37 19.29
N VAL A 308 0.63 10.91 18.32
CA VAL A 308 0.63 9.54 17.82
C VAL A 308 1.55 9.44 16.60
N LYS A 309 2.59 8.62 16.68
CA LYS A 309 3.53 8.40 15.57
C LYS A 309 3.05 7.30 14.64
N PRO A 310 3.42 7.33 13.34
CA PRO A 310 3.00 6.30 12.37
C PRO A 310 3.66 4.94 12.63
N TRP A 311 4.85 4.94 13.19
CA TRP A 311 5.57 3.70 13.52
C TRP A 311 5.37 3.33 14.97
N MET A 312 5.39 2.04 15.22
CA MET A 312 5.33 1.43 16.53
C MET A 312 6.49 0.46 16.70
N ASN A 313 7.01 0.35 17.90
CA ASN A 313 7.92 -0.73 18.21
C ASN A 313 7.18 -2.09 18.19
N PRO A 314 7.90 -3.22 18.04
CA PRO A 314 7.28 -4.54 17.93
C PRO A 314 6.41 -4.92 19.14
N GLU A 315 6.81 -4.54 20.33
CA GLU A 315 6.08 -4.82 21.58
C GLU A 315 4.74 -4.08 21.63
N GLU A 316 4.75 -2.78 21.33
CA GLU A 316 3.53 -1.97 21.25
C GLU A 316 2.59 -2.51 20.17
N ARG A 317 3.15 -2.92 19.03
CA ARG A 317 2.40 -3.50 17.92
C ARG A 317 1.73 -4.81 18.32
N TYR A 318 2.45 -5.68 19.05
CA TYR A 318 1.91 -6.91 19.60
C TYR A 318 0.78 -6.61 20.61
N ARG A 319 1.00 -5.69 21.54
CA ARG A 319 0.00 -5.28 22.53
C ARG A 319 -1.28 -4.78 21.87
N GLN A 320 -1.16 -3.93 20.84
CA GLN A 320 -2.30 -3.41 20.10
C GLN A 320 -3.03 -4.53 19.33
N ALA A 321 -2.30 -5.43 18.66
CA ALA A 321 -2.90 -6.54 17.95
C ALA A 321 -3.66 -7.47 18.91
N THR A 322 -3.08 -7.78 20.08
CA THR A 322 -3.74 -8.60 21.11
C THR A 322 -4.99 -7.91 21.65
N HIS A 323 -4.96 -6.59 21.82
CA HIS A 323 -6.14 -5.83 22.21
C HIS A 323 -7.27 -5.96 21.18
N PHE A 324 -6.96 -5.91 19.88
CA PHE A 324 -7.97 -6.08 18.84
C PHE A 324 -8.54 -7.50 18.75
N LEU A 325 -7.79 -8.53 19.18
CA LEU A 325 -8.28 -9.91 19.15
C LEU A 325 -9.59 -10.13 19.92
N GLN A 326 -9.83 -9.38 21.00
CA GLN A 326 -11.07 -9.46 21.76
C GLN A 326 -12.33 -9.20 20.91
N HIS A 327 -12.19 -8.50 19.79
CA HIS A 327 -13.30 -8.20 18.89
C HIS A 327 -13.63 -9.34 17.93
N PHE A 328 -12.75 -10.35 17.82
CA PHE A 328 -12.90 -11.49 16.92
C PHE A 328 -13.46 -12.75 17.59
N ASN A 329 -13.81 -12.69 18.87
CA ASN A 329 -14.37 -13.83 19.56
C ASN A 329 -15.72 -14.23 18.97
N ALA A 330 -15.91 -15.55 18.74
CA ALA A 330 -17.15 -16.15 18.29
C ALA A 330 -17.61 -15.71 16.87
N ALA A 331 -16.71 -15.58 15.92
CA ALA A 331 -17.06 -15.47 14.51
C ALA A 331 -17.75 -16.76 14.05
N SER A 332 -18.85 -16.68 13.30
CA SER A 332 -19.62 -17.87 12.89
C SER A 332 -19.48 -18.11 11.39
N LEU A 333 -19.09 -19.32 11.02
CA LEU A 333 -19.09 -19.83 9.66
C LEU A 333 -20.13 -20.96 9.55
N GLY A 334 -21.33 -20.66 9.06
CA GLY A 334 -22.43 -21.60 9.10
C GLY A 334 -22.84 -21.95 10.55
N ALA A 335 -22.85 -23.23 10.89
CA ALA A 335 -23.10 -23.71 12.25
C ALA A 335 -21.85 -23.71 13.15
N ARG A 336 -20.68 -23.38 12.62
CA ARG A 336 -19.41 -23.47 13.33
C ARG A 336 -19.03 -22.14 13.96
N VAL A 337 -18.37 -22.21 15.10
CA VAL A 337 -17.82 -21.07 15.80
C VAL A 337 -16.30 -21.08 15.63
N LEU A 338 -15.78 -20.03 14.99
CA LEU A 338 -14.35 -19.81 14.84
C LEU A 338 -13.84 -19.04 16.06
N THR A 339 -12.78 -19.55 16.67
CA THR A 339 -12.13 -18.88 17.79
C THR A 339 -10.67 -18.56 17.43
N VAL A 340 -10.21 -17.37 17.83
CA VAL A 340 -8.83 -16.94 17.62
C VAL A 340 -8.08 -17.07 18.94
N LYS A 341 -7.02 -17.88 18.94
CA LYS A 341 -6.16 -18.04 20.13
C LYS A 341 -5.32 -16.78 20.32
N GLN A 342 -5.25 -16.29 21.56
CA GLN A 342 -4.47 -15.06 21.85
C GLN A 342 -2.95 -15.26 21.77
N GLN A 343 -2.50 -16.51 21.79
CA GLN A 343 -1.08 -16.82 21.68
C GLN A 343 -0.63 -16.68 20.23
N ILE A 344 0.36 -15.83 19.98
CA ILE A 344 0.95 -15.69 18.65
C ILE A 344 1.69 -16.95 18.22
N LEU A 345 1.73 -17.17 16.91
CA LEU A 345 2.57 -18.20 16.32
C LEU A 345 4.05 -17.82 16.55
N THR A 346 4.72 -18.58 17.38
CA THR A 346 6.17 -18.47 17.55
C THR A 346 6.83 -19.69 16.91
N LYS A 347 7.64 -19.46 15.88
CA LYS A 347 8.47 -20.52 15.31
C LYS A 347 9.93 -20.24 15.61
N ALA A 348 10.64 -21.27 16.04
CA ALA A 348 12.09 -21.23 16.04
C ALA A 348 12.54 -21.17 14.57
N ARG A 349 13.12 -20.07 14.15
CA ARG A 349 13.73 -19.94 12.83
C ARG A 349 15.22 -19.86 12.95
N ALA A 350 15.90 -20.43 11.99
CA ALA A 350 17.32 -20.21 11.84
C ALA A 350 17.55 -18.72 11.55
N VAL A 351 18.33 -18.07 12.36
CA VAL A 351 18.79 -16.71 12.09
C VAL A 351 20.11 -16.83 11.36
N PHE A 352 20.13 -16.37 10.12
CA PHE A 352 21.40 -16.23 9.40
C PHE A 352 22.15 -15.05 10.01
N LEU A 353 23.38 -15.32 10.41
CA LEU A 353 24.26 -14.24 10.85
C LEU A 353 24.53 -13.32 9.64
N PRO A 354 24.59 -12.00 9.86
CA PRO A 354 25.03 -11.12 8.80
C PRO A 354 26.39 -11.58 8.29
N PRO A 355 26.61 -11.59 6.97
CA PRO A 355 27.86 -12.07 6.40
C PRO A 355 29.01 -11.10 6.68
N LYS A 356 30.22 -11.58 6.63
CA LYS A 356 31.40 -10.73 6.52
C LYS A 356 31.39 -10.08 5.14
N LEU A 357 31.72 -8.80 5.08
CA LEU A 357 31.78 -8.02 3.84
C LEU A 357 33.23 -7.63 3.57
N GLU A 358 33.65 -7.79 2.32
CA GLU A 358 34.95 -7.33 1.83
C GLU A 358 34.78 -6.07 1.00
N PHE A 359 35.60 -5.08 1.27
CA PHE A 359 35.68 -3.78 0.61
C PHE A 359 36.97 -3.66 -0.20
N GLY A 360 37.19 -2.53 -0.81
CA GLY A 360 38.44 -2.23 -1.47
C GLY A 360 39.65 -2.47 -0.55
N SER A 361 40.81 -2.70 -1.16
CA SER A 361 42.06 -3.02 -0.48
C SER A 361 42.03 -4.27 0.41
N GLY A 362 41.06 -5.19 0.20
CA GLY A 362 40.93 -6.42 0.97
C GLY A 362 40.45 -6.23 2.41
N ARG A 363 39.89 -5.08 2.77
CA ARG A 363 39.35 -4.85 4.10
C ARG A 363 38.09 -5.66 4.34
N VAL A 364 38.10 -6.47 5.39
CA VAL A 364 36.93 -7.26 5.80
C VAL A 364 36.24 -6.62 6.99
N LEU A 365 34.93 -6.39 6.88
CA LEU A 365 34.05 -5.95 7.94
C LEU A 365 33.24 -7.13 8.45
N ALA A 366 33.58 -7.62 9.64
CA ALA A 366 32.86 -8.69 10.31
C ALA A 366 31.75 -8.14 11.23
N PRO A 367 30.57 -8.80 11.29
CA PRO A 367 29.50 -8.39 12.19
C PRO A 367 29.83 -8.61 13.67
N PHE A 368 30.69 -9.59 13.96
CA PHE A 368 31.12 -9.96 15.31
C PHE A 368 32.62 -10.09 15.37
N GLN A 369 33.21 -9.66 16.50
CA GLN A 369 34.59 -9.94 16.86
C GLN A 369 34.59 -11.21 17.70
N GLY A 370 34.95 -12.34 17.11
CA GLY A 370 34.93 -13.64 17.77
C GLY A 370 33.60 -14.38 17.69
N LYS A 371 33.24 -15.16 18.70
CA LYS A 371 32.01 -15.94 18.74
C LYS A 371 30.80 -14.99 18.89
N PRO A 372 29.78 -15.13 18.04
CA PRO A 372 28.55 -14.32 18.17
C PRO A 372 27.89 -14.51 19.54
N PRO A 373 27.41 -13.46 20.20
CA PRO A 373 26.61 -13.59 21.42
C PRO A 373 25.29 -14.32 21.13
N ALA A 374 24.60 -14.75 22.18
CA ALA A 374 23.28 -15.33 22.05
C ALA A 374 22.32 -14.31 21.39
N THR A 375 21.38 -14.79 20.56
CA THR A 375 20.50 -13.90 19.77
C THR A 375 19.44 -13.16 20.58
N ASP A 376 19.21 -13.57 21.81
CA ASP A 376 18.36 -12.93 22.82
C ASP A 376 19.15 -11.94 23.72
N ASP A 377 20.47 -11.85 23.56
CA ASP A 377 21.31 -10.88 24.26
C ASP A 377 21.23 -9.51 23.54
N GLU A 378 21.00 -8.44 24.30
CA GLU A 378 21.05 -7.06 23.79
C GLU A 378 22.37 -6.73 23.09
N SER A 379 23.47 -7.39 23.46
CA SER A 379 24.76 -7.20 22.82
C SER A 379 24.76 -7.66 21.36
N PHE A 380 23.94 -8.66 21.00
CA PHE A 380 23.77 -9.12 19.63
C PHE A 380 23.23 -8.00 18.75
N ASP A 381 22.10 -7.43 19.13
CA ASP A 381 21.45 -6.35 18.35
C ASP A 381 22.34 -5.10 18.27
N ARG A 382 23.03 -4.74 19.36
CA ARG A 382 23.99 -3.62 19.36
C ARG A 382 25.15 -3.84 18.39
N GLN A 383 25.70 -5.06 18.32
CA GLN A 383 26.78 -5.37 17.38
C GLN A 383 26.30 -5.35 15.93
N ILE A 384 25.10 -5.86 15.63
CA ILE A 384 24.48 -5.77 14.29
C ILE A 384 24.27 -4.33 13.86
N VAL A 385 23.74 -3.48 14.73
CA VAL A 385 23.55 -2.05 14.46
C VAL A 385 24.89 -1.38 14.19
N ARG A 386 25.92 -1.66 15.02
CA ARG A 386 27.27 -1.14 14.83
C ARG A 386 27.88 -1.59 13.51
N TRP A 387 27.80 -2.87 13.19
CA TRP A 387 28.25 -3.40 11.91
C TRP A 387 27.53 -2.74 10.73
N SER A 388 26.22 -2.63 10.79
CA SER A 388 25.44 -1.98 9.73
C SER A 388 25.84 -0.52 9.53
N SER A 389 26.06 0.23 10.61
CA SER A 389 26.49 1.64 10.55
C SER A 389 27.96 1.81 10.11
N SER A 390 28.79 0.76 10.25
CA SER A 390 30.21 0.80 9.87
C SER A 390 30.47 0.55 8.38
N LYS A 391 29.49 0.09 7.62
CA LYS A 391 29.63 -0.16 6.16
C LYS A 391 30.04 1.09 5.39
N TYR A 392 29.36 2.19 5.64
CA TYR A 392 29.66 3.44 4.96
C TYR A 392 31.04 4.02 5.32
N PRO A 393 31.44 4.12 6.60
CA PRO A 393 32.82 4.47 6.95
C PRO A 393 33.87 3.55 6.31
N ALA A 394 33.64 2.23 6.29
CA ALA A 394 34.56 1.30 5.64
C ALA A 394 34.71 1.58 4.14
N LEU A 395 33.59 1.83 3.44
CA LEU A 395 33.59 2.20 2.03
C LEU A 395 34.38 3.49 1.78
N LEU A 396 34.22 4.51 2.62
CA LEU A 396 34.95 5.77 2.46
C LEU A 396 36.46 5.63 2.71
N GLU A 397 36.84 4.73 3.60
CA GLU A 397 38.23 4.53 4.00
C GLU A 397 39.02 3.71 2.95
N THR A 398 38.39 2.71 2.34
CA THR A 398 39.07 1.75 1.47
C THR A 398 38.59 1.74 0.02
N GLY A 399 37.55 2.49 -0.26
CA GLY A 399 36.87 2.48 -1.56
C GLY A 399 36.01 1.22 -1.79
N PRO A 400 35.35 1.15 -2.95
CA PRO A 400 34.58 -0.01 -3.37
C PRO A 400 35.47 -1.19 -3.66
N TRP A 401 34.92 -2.41 -3.49
CA TRP A 401 35.62 -3.65 -3.83
C TRP A 401 35.98 -3.71 -5.31
N HIS A 402 35.04 -3.32 -6.17
CA HIS A 402 35.29 -3.18 -7.60
C HIS A 402 34.78 -1.81 -8.08
N ASN A 403 35.66 -1.07 -8.74
CA ASN A 403 35.41 0.30 -9.14
C ASN A 403 35.48 0.43 -10.67
N GLU A 404 34.31 0.35 -11.31
CA GLU A 404 34.19 0.59 -12.75
C GLU A 404 34.32 2.09 -13.08
N PRO A 405 34.84 2.43 -14.28
CA PRO A 405 34.81 3.81 -14.78
C PRO A 405 33.37 4.33 -14.86
N LEU A 406 33.12 5.48 -14.26
CA LEU A 406 31.78 6.06 -14.23
C LEU A 406 31.37 6.57 -15.62
N PRO A 407 30.15 6.26 -16.07
CA PRO A 407 29.60 6.85 -17.29
C PRO A 407 29.21 8.31 -17.05
N ASP A 408 29.04 9.05 -18.14
CA ASP A 408 28.45 10.38 -18.09
C ASP A 408 26.98 10.32 -17.64
N LEU A 409 26.53 11.38 -16.96
CA LEU A 409 25.17 11.49 -16.43
C LEU A 409 24.29 12.32 -17.36
N VAL A 410 23.12 11.79 -17.70
CA VAL A 410 22.03 12.54 -18.32
C VAL A 410 20.94 12.76 -17.27
N LEU A 411 20.61 14.00 -17.00
CA LEU A 411 19.56 14.34 -16.04
C LEU A 411 18.23 14.62 -16.73
N LEU A 412 17.17 13.89 -16.35
CA LEU A 412 15.80 14.20 -16.74
C LEU A 412 15.06 14.80 -15.54
N TYR A 413 14.40 15.94 -15.75
CA TYR A 413 13.76 16.67 -14.64
C TYR A 413 12.46 17.36 -15.07
N PRO A 414 11.48 17.53 -14.13
CA PRO A 414 10.24 18.25 -14.41
C PRO A 414 10.48 19.77 -14.54
N ASP A 415 9.73 20.40 -15.44
CA ASP A 415 9.83 21.84 -15.76
C ASP A 415 9.62 22.76 -14.55
N ARG A 416 8.85 22.32 -13.55
CA ARG A 416 8.58 23.06 -12.31
C ARG A 416 9.72 23.01 -11.28
N LEU A 417 10.73 22.17 -11.48
CA LEU A 417 11.85 22.06 -10.54
C LEU A 417 12.79 23.25 -10.69
N ALA A 418 12.91 24.06 -9.64
CA ALA A 418 13.72 25.25 -9.63
C ALA A 418 15.21 24.94 -9.90
N ARG A 419 15.89 25.86 -10.58
CA ARG A 419 17.28 25.69 -11.02
C ARG A 419 18.25 25.50 -9.85
N ASP A 420 18.13 26.32 -8.82
CA ASP A 420 18.96 26.28 -7.62
C ASP A 420 18.84 24.95 -6.85
N VAL A 421 17.61 24.41 -6.77
CA VAL A 421 17.32 23.10 -6.18
C VAL A 421 18.03 22.00 -6.96
N ARG A 422 17.92 22.05 -8.29
CA ARG A 422 18.54 21.06 -9.18
C ARG A 422 20.05 21.08 -9.10
N GLU A 423 20.66 22.27 -9.17
CA GLU A 423 22.11 22.45 -9.08
C GLU A 423 22.67 22.00 -7.73
N THR A 424 21.97 22.31 -6.63
CA THR A 424 22.34 21.86 -5.29
C THR A 424 22.26 20.34 -5.17
N PHE A 425 21.19 19.75 -5.67
CA PHE A 425 21.02 18.30 -5.67
C PHE A 425 22.13 17.58 -6.45
N ILE A 426 22.42 18.02 -7.69
CA ILE A 426 23.49 17.43 -8.51
C ILE A 426 24.84 17.56 -7.81
N ARG A 427 25.15 18.73 -7.29
CA ARG A 427 26.41 18.97 -6.58
C ARG A 427 26.57 18.01 -5.37
N ASP A 428 25.52 17.86 -4.58
CA ASP A 428 25.58 17.02 -3.39
C ASP A 428 25.74 15.52 -3.76
N ILE A 429 25.06 15.04 -4.82
CA ILE A 429 25.22 13.68 -5.32
C ILE A 429 26.61 13.45 -5.93
N SER A 430 27.09 14.37 -6.79
CA SER A 430 28.41 14.25 -7.41
C SER A 430 29.53 14.26 -6.36
N ARG A 431 29.41 15.09 -5.32
CA ARG A 431 30.35 15.09 -4.20
C ARG A 431 30.34 13.77 -3.44
N GLU A 432 29.17 13.18 -3.22
CA GLU A 432 29.05 11.92 -2.51
C GLU A 432 29.63 10.75 -3.31
N ILE A 433 29.39 10.72 -4.63
CA ILE A 433 29.99 9.75 -5.55
C ILE A 433 31.53 9.86 -5.53
N LEU A 434 32.04 11.09 -5.61
CA LEU A 434 33.49 11.33 -5.51
C LEU A 434 34.09 10.81 -4.20
N LEU A 435 33.39 11.03 -3.08
CA LEU A 435 33.83 10.52 -1.77
C LEU A 435 33.87 8.99 -1.70
N GLN A 436 32.91 8.31 -2.36
CA GLN A 436 32.80 6.85 -2.31
C GLN A 436 33.73 6.12 -3.28
N THR A 437 34.06 6.74 -4.43
CA THR A 437 34.78 6.05 -5.53
C THR A 437 36.09 6.73 -5.93
N ASN A 438 36.35 7.93 -5.43
CA ASN A 438 37.41 8.82 -5.91
C ASN A 438 37.31 9.13 -7.41
N GLN A 439 36.12 9.03 -8.01
CA GLN A 439 35.84 9.36 -9.40
C GLN A 439 34.81 10.47 -9.49
N GLN A 440 34.97 11.34 -10.48
CA GLN A 440 34.03 12.44 -10.74
C GLN A 440 33.02 12.00 -11.80
N ILE A 441 31.73 12.24 -11.53
CA ILE A 441 30.66 12.05 -12.50
C ILE A 441 30.33 13.38 -13.19
N HIS A 442 30.19 13.37 -14.50
CA HIS A 442 29.90 14.57 -15.29
C HIS A 442 28.49 14.57 -15.83
N VAL A 443 27.75 15.65 -15.62
CA VAL A 443 26.43 15.84 -16.23
C VAL A 443 26.61 16.45 -17.62
N VAL A 444 26.46 15.61 -18.64
CA VAL A 444 26.67 16.03 -20.04
C VAL A 444 25.42 16.61 -20.68
N GLN A 445 24.26 16.24 -20.18
CA GLN A 445 23.00 16.77 -20.70
C GLN A 445 21.91 16.84 -19.62
N GLN A 446 21.08 17.88 -19.75
CA GLN A 446 19.91 18.06 -18.90
C GLN A 446 18.66 18.20 -19.77
N LEU A 447 17.74 17.27 -19.62
CA LEU A 447 16.51 17.18 -20.41
C LEU A 447 15.30 17.52 -19.54
N GLN A 448 14.65 18.60 -19.90
CA GLN A 448 13.44 19.03 -19.23
C GLN A 448 12.21 18.34 -19.83
N TYR A 449 11.24 17.96 -19.00
CA TYR A 449 9.95 17.46 -19.45
C TYR A 449 8.81 18.21 -18.76
N SER A 450 7.65 18.29 -19.44
CA SER A 450 6.46 18.92 -18.87
C SER A 450 5.87 18.10 -17.74
N SER A 451 5.57 18.76 -16.63
CA SER A 451 4.97 18.17 -15.42
C SER A 451 3.52 18.58 -15.20
N GLY A 452 2.83 19.09 -16.24
CA GLY A 452 1.46 19.57 -16.14
C GLY A 452 0.47 18.50 -15.66
N ARG A 453 -0.64 18.92 -15.04
CA ARG A 453 -1.67 18.00 -14.49
C ARG A 453 -2.24 17.00 -15.51
N LYS A 454 -2.17 17.31 -16.81
CA LYS A 454 -2.60 16.42 -17.90
C LYS A 454 -1.63 15.26 -18.18
N GLU A 455 -0.41 15.32 -17.65
CA GLU A 455 0.68 14.37 -17.92
C GLU A 455 0.84 13.27 -16.83
N LYS A 456 -0.23 12.96 -16.08
CA LYS A 456 -0.21 11.98 -14.97
C LYS A 456 0.38 10.62 -15.36
N MET A 457 0.21 10.21 -16.61
CA MET A 457 0.76 8.96 -17.14
C MET A 457 2.23 9.06 -17.56
N GLY A 458 2.89 10.17 -17.24
CA GLY A 458 4.31 10.38 -17.58
C GLY A 458 4.59 10.54 -19.07
N GLY A 459 3.59 10.83 -19.91
CA GLY A 459 3.72 10.89 -21.36
C GLY A 459 4.81 11.85 -21.82
N ALA A 460 4.93 13.03 -21.19
CA ALA A 460 5.99 13.99 -21.51
C ALA A 460 7.38 13.48 -21.17
N LEU A 461 7.54 12.78 -20.03
CA LEU A 461 8.77 12.11 -19.65
C LEU A 461 9.14 11.00 -20.65
N LEU A 462 8.18 10.14 -20.98
CA LEU A 462 8.39 9.01 -21.89
C LEU A 462 8.76 9.47 -23.32
N ARG A 463 8.30 10.65 -23.76
CA ARG A 463 8.71 11.25 -25.05
C ARG A 463 10.19 11.64 -25.09
N ARG A 464 10.85 11.79 -23.92
CA ARG A 464 12.30 12.08 -23.84
C ARG A 464 13.18 10.83 -23.93
N VAL A 465 12.61 9.65 -23.80
CA VAL A 465 13.35 8.37 -23.84
C VAL A 465 14.18 8.19 -25.12
N PRO A 466 13.68 8.49 -26.35
CA PRO A 466 14.50 8.38 -27.55
C PRO A 466 15.75 9.25 -27.52
N GLU A 467 15.67 10.49 -26.99
CA GLU A 467 16.82 11.38 -26.84
C GLU A 467 17.87 10.77 -25.90
N VAL A 468 17.44 10.21 -24.76
CA VAL A 468 18.33 9.53 -23.82
C VAL A 468 19.00 8.32 -24.49
N ARG A 469 18.23 7.52 -25.20
CA ARG A 469 18.76 6.34 -25.91
C ARG A 469 19.75 6.69 -27.01
N SER A 470 19.61 7.84 -27.67
CA SER A 470 20.56 8.29 -28.68
C SER A 470 21.94 8.64 -28.10
N LEU A 471 22.00 9.01 -26.82
CA LEU A 471 23.23 9.30 -26.09
C LEU A 471 23.91 8.03 -25.52
N ALA A 472 23.30 6.89 -25.70
CA ALA A 472 23.37 5.68 -24.87
C ALA A 472 24.67 4.88 -24.93
N LYS A 473 25.72 5.29 -25.63
CA LYS A 473 26.91 4.40 -25.68
C LYS A 473 27.67 4.28 -24.36
N ARG A 474 27.51 5.22 -23.40
CA ARG A 474 28.09 5.18 -22.04
C ARG A 474 27.44 6.19 -21.07
N CYS A 475 26.12 6.30 -21.05
CA CYS A 475 25.47 7.25 -20.16
C CYS A 475 24.60 6.54 -19.13
N LEU A 476 24.50 7.13 -17.94
CA LEU A 476 23.50 6.82 -16.92
C LEU A 476 22.41 7.89 -16.94
N ALA A 477 21.15 7.50 -16.98
CA ALA A 477 20.04 8.43 -16.83
C ALA A 477 19.63 8.56 -15.36
N LEU A 478 19.78 9.75 -14.79
CA LEU A 478 19.20 10.11 -13.51
C LEU A 478 17.86 10.80 -13.76
N VAL A 479 16.77 10.17 -13.34
CA VAL A 479 15.42 10.65 -13.64
C VAL A 479 14.73 11.13 -12.38
N ILE A 480 14.39 12.42 -12.33
CA ILE A 480 13.60 13.00 -11.25
C ILE A 480 12.13 12.85 -11.62
N LEU A 481 11.43 11.96 -10.92
CA LEU A 481 10.02 11.68 -11.13
C LEU A 481 9.17 12.72 -10.43
N CYS A 482 8.20 13.27 -11.16
CA CYS A 482 7.20 14.15 -10.61
C CYS A 482 6.33 13.41 -9.58
N GLY A 483 6.01 14.06 -8.45
CA GLY A 483 5.17 13.48 -7.40
C GLY A 483 3.73 13.17 -7.84
N ASP A 484 3.32 13.72 -9.00
CA ASP A 484 1.97 13.59 -9.56
C ASP A 484 1.82 12.37 -10.49
N PHE A 485 2.92 11.67 -10.76
CA PHE A 485 2.90 10.52 -11.65
C PHE A 485 2.24 9.31 -11.01
N ASP A 486 1.55 8.51 -11.83
CA ASP A 486 1.05 7.22 -11.42
C ASP A 486 2.22 6.27 -11.09
N SER A 487 2.00 5.33 -10.19
CA SER A 487 3.02 4.35 -9.77
C SER A 487 3.55 3.48 -10.92
N SER A 488 2.79 3.35 -12.02
CA SER A 488 3.19 2.60 -13.23
C SER A 488 4.30 3.29 -14.02
N VAL A 489 4.40 4.63 -13.95
CA VAL A 489 5.35 5.42 -14.76
C VAL A 489 6.80 4.98 -14.54
N HIS A 490 7.16 4.59 -13.32
CA HIS A 490 8.50 4.10 -13.00
C HIS A 490 8.83 2.80 -13.77
N GLY A 491 7.89 1.84 -13.78
CA GLY A 491 8.05 0.58 -14.52
C GLY A 491 8.13 0.82 -16.03
N ASP A 492 7.19 1.56 -16.58
CA ASP A 492 7.13 1.91 -18.01
C ASP A 492 8.41 2.60 -18.48
N LEU A 493 8.95 3.51 -17.65
CA LEU A 493 10.20 4.19 -17.94
C LEU A 493 11.39 3.23 -17.96
N LYS A 494 11.55 2.40 -16.92
CA LYS A 494 12.62 1.41 -16.82
C LYS A 494 12.63 0.45 -18.00
N ASP A 495 11.47 0.02 -18.46
CA ASP A 495 11.35 -0.88 -19.62
C ASP A 495 11.70 -0.18 -20.94
N ARG A 496 11.23 1.04 -21.14
CA ARG A 496 11.44 1.78 -22.40
C ARG A 496 12.85 2.37 -22.55
N ILE A 497 13.52 2.72 -21.43
CA ILE A 497 14.84 3.35 -21.46
C ILE A 497 15.96 2.34 -21.73
N ARG A 498 15.73 1.05 -21.54
CA ARG A 498 16.73 0.00 -21.83
C ARG A 498 17.28 0.13 -23.24
N PRO A 499 18.58 -0.12 -23.46
CA PRO A 499 19.59 -0.66 -22.53
C PRO A 499 20.32 0.36 -21.68
N VAL A 500 19.88 1.62 -21.60
CA VAL A 500 20.53 2.66 -20.78
C VAL A 500 20.30 2.37 -19.30
N HIS A 501 21.35 2.39 -18.51
CA HIS A 501 21.26 2.34 -17.05
C HIS A 501 20.48 3.56 -16.54
N SER A 502 19.57 3.35 -15.60
CA SER A 502 18.74 4.46 -15.11
C SER A 502 18.42 4.35 -13.64
N GLN A 503 18.63 5.45 -12.94
CA GLN A 503 18.22 5.61 -11.54
C GLN A 503 17.11 6.63 -11.45
N CYS A 504 16.00 6.26 -10.80
CA CYS A 504 14.89 7.17 -10.56
C CYS A 504 14.92 7.71 -9.13
N VAL A 505 14.55 8.98 -8.97
CA VAL A 505 14.39 9.64 -7.68
C VAL A 505 13.13 10.50 -7.71
N THR A 506 12.37 10.56 -6.62
CA THR A 506 11.18 11.41 -6.56
C THR A 506 11.56 12.87 -6.34
N GLU A 507 10.79 13.79 -6.91
CA GLU A 507 10.93 15.24 -6.72
C GLU A 507 10.97 15.62 -5.24
N ASN A 508 10.14 14.98 -4.40
CA ASN A 508 10.15 15.22 -2.96
C ASN A 508 11.49 14.85 -2.30
N THR A 509 12.15 13.79 -2.76
CA THR A 509 13.49 13.43 -2.27
C THR A 509 14.50 14.48 -2.68
N VAL A 510 14.44 14.96 -3.93
CA VAL A 510 15.33 16.03 -4.43
C VAL A 510 15.16 17.32 -3.63
N LEU A 511 13.91 17.74 -3.38
CA LEU A 511 13.59 18.90 -2.56
C LEU A 511 14.09 18.75 -1.12
N ASN A 512 13.97 17.56 -0.55
CA ASN A 512 14.43 17.28 0.82
C ASN A 512 15.96 17.39 0.93
N ILE A 513 16.67 16.85 -0.06
CA ILE A 513 18.14 16.94 -0.15
C ILE A 513 18.57 18.40 -0.31
N ALA A 514 18.05 19.10 -1.32
CA ALA A 514 18.50 20.44 -1.66
C ALA A 514 18.15 21.49 -0.59
N LYS A 515 16.97 21.40 0.02
CA LYS A 515 16.51 22.34 1.06
C LYS A 515 16.95 21.96 2.47
N ARG A 516 17.56 20.80 2.65
CA ARG A 516 18.05 20.28 3.95
C ARG A 516 17.03 20.39 5.08
N ARG A 517 15.75 20.18 4.77
CA ARG A 517 14.64 20.26 5.75
C ARG A 517 14.88 19.38 6.98
N ASP A 518 15.52 18.22 6.77
CA ASP A 518 16.03 17.33 7.80
C ASP A 518 17.49 16.95 7.43
N PRO A 519 18.50 17.57 8.04
CA PRO A 519 19.89 17.36 7.65
C PRO A 519 20.37 15.91 7.76
N SER A 520 19.91 15.16 8.77
CA SER A 520 20.31 13.76 8.95
C SER A 520 19.66 12.85 7.89
N ARG A 521 18.39 13.07 7.60
CA ARG A 521 17.65 12.35 6.56
C ARG A 521 18.22 12.71 5.17
N ALA A 522 18.46 13.97 4.89
CA ALA A 522 19.06 14.43 3.63
C ALA A 522 20.42 13.76 3.39
N LYS A 523 21.30 13.73 4.40
CA LYS A 523 22.60 13.08 4.32
C LYS A 523 22.48 11.58 3.99
N ASN A 524 21.57 10.88 4.65
CA ASN A 524 21.34 9.46 4.37
C ASN A 524 20.72 9.22 2.98
N GLN A 525 19.82 10.10 2.52
CA GLN A 525 19.24 10.02 1.18
C GLN A 525 20.29 10.22 0.10
N VAL A 526 21.21 11.20 0.26
CA VAL A 526 22.33 11.43 -0.67
C VAL A 526 23.22 10.18 -0.75
N ARG A 527 23.62 9.62 0.39
CA ARG A 527 24.46 8.42 0.46
C ARG A 527 23.83 7.21 -0.24
N ASN A 528 22.56 6.93 0.08
CA ASN A 528 21.85 5.80 -0.49
C ASN A 528 21.60 5.97 -1.98
N LEU A 529 21.33 7.19 -2.44
CA LEU A 529 21.12 7.46 -3.86
C LEU A 529 22.45 7.36 -4.63
N ALA A 530 23.55 7.85 -4.07
CA ALA A 530 24.88 7.68 -4.67
C ALA A 530 25.23 6.19 -4.80
N LEU A 531 25.04 5.39 -3.75
CA LEU A 531 25.22 3.94 -3.81
C LEU A 531 24.34 3.28 -4.88
N ALA A 532 23.07 3.67 -4.98
CA ALA A 532 22.17 3.13 -6.00
C ALA A 532 22.63 3.49 -7.42
N ILE A 533 23.11 4.71 -7.64
CA ILE A 533 23.70 5.14 -8.91
C ILE A 533 24.93 4.29 -9.25
N LEU A 534 25.82 4.11 -8.28
CA LEU A 534 27.07 3.37 -8.46
C LEU A 534 26.81 1.89 -8.79
N THR A 535 25.87 1.27 -8.10
CA THR A 535 25.54 -0.14 -8.36
C THR A 535 24.84 -0.35 -9.71
N GLU A 536 24.05 0.61 -10.20
CA GLU A 536 23.45 0.56 -11.54
C GLU A 536 24.51 0.56 -12.66
N VAL A 537 25.68 1.14 -12.43
CA VAL A 537 26.76 1.22 -13.41
C VAL A 537 27.87 0.18 -13.19
N GLY A 538 27.64 -0.81 -12.34
CA GLY A 538 28.56 -1.94 -12.14
C GLY A 538 29.58 -1.78 -11.04
N VAL A 539 29.63 -0.63 -10.35
CA VAL A 539 30.48 -0.48 -9.17
C VAL A 539 29.96 -1.40 -8.06
N GLN A 540 30.84 -2.22 -7.51
CA GLN A 540 30.52 -3.10 -6.39
C GLN A 540 31.10 -2.53 -5.09
N PRO A 541 30.26 -1.91 -4.25
CA PRO A 541 30.74 -1.27 -3.02
C PRO A 541 31.43 -2.27 -2.06
N TRP A 542 30.91 -3.48 -2.00
CA TRP A 542 31.43 -4.62 -1.23
C TRP A 542 30.92 -5.93 -1.79
N VAL A 543 31.60 -7.00 -1.45
CA VAL A 543 31.20 -8.39 -1.73
C VAL A 543 31.15 -9.20 -0.44
N LEU A 544 30.69 -10.42 -0.54
CA LEU A 544 30.77 -11.37 0.57
C LEU A 544 32.22 -11.83 0.70
N ALA A 545 32.81 -11.70 1.88
CA ALA A 545 34.18 -12.14 2.14
C ALA A 545 34.33 -13.66 2.21
N GLU A 546 33.22 -14.38 2.34
CA GLU A 546 33.16 -15.85 2.38
C GLU A 546 32.08 -16.32 1.44
N PRO A 547 32.30 -17.42 0.69
CA PRO A 547 31.27 -17.98 -0.18
C PRO A 547 30.04 -18.36 0.63
N LEU A 548 28.87 -18.14 0.07
CA LEU A 548 27.63 -18.63 0.66
C LEU A 548 27.59 -20.16 0.55
N HIS A 549 27.02 -20.80 1.58
CA HIS A 549 26.74 -22.23 1.51
C HIS A 549 25.56 -22.58 0.58
N TYR A 550 25.11 -21.64 -0.24
CA TYR A 550 23.94 -21.72 -1.11
C TYR A 550 24.29 -21.19 -2.50
N ASP A 551 23.74 -21.82 -3.52
CA ASP A 551 23.96 -21.46 -4.93
C ASP A 551 23.24 -20.13 -5.31
N ALA A 552 22.30 -19.67 -4.50
CA ALA A 552 21.56 -18.43 -4.73
C ALA A 552 21.09 -17.77 -3.42
N CYS A 553 21.02 -16.44 -3.43
CA CYS A 553 20.42 -15.63 -2.37
C CYS A 553 19.22 -14.86 -2.93
N ILE A 554 18.06 -15.05 -2.32
CA ILE A 554 16.84 -14.29 -2.68
C ILE A 554 16.61 -13.23 -1.61
N GLY A 555 16.75 -11.96 -2.00
CA GLY A 555 16.38 -10.83 -1.17
C GLY A 555 14.95 -10.41 -1.46
N SER A 556 14.07 -10.36 -0.44
CA SER A 556 12.76 -9.74 -0.58
C SER A 556 12.74 -8.37 0.09
N ILE A 557 12.34 -7.33 -0.65
CA ILE A 557 12.11 -6.00 -0.11
C ILE A 557 10.60 -5.82 -0.01
N CYS A 558 10.08 -5.76 1.22
CA CYS A 558 8.69 -5.36 1.45
C CYS A 558 8.63 -3.84 1.48
N SER A 559 8.08 -3.22 0.44
CA SER A 559 7.73 -1.81 0.48
C SER A 559 6.45 -1.65 1.29
N MET A 560 6.49 -0.92 2.39
CA MET A 560 5.31 -0.54 3.18
C MET A 560 4.59 0.64 2.50
N GLY A 561 4.12 0.45 1.27
CA GLY A 561 3.28 1.39 0.54
C GLY A 561 1.84 0.92 0.47
N ALA A 562 0.92 1.81 0.12
CA ALA A 562 -0.53 1.60 0.07
C ALA A 562 -1.04 0.64 -1.02
N SER A 563 -0.16 -0.16 -1.63
CA SER A 563 -0.48 -1.19 -2.63
C SER A 563 -0.18 -2.59 -2.10
N PRO A 564 -0.78 -3.65 -2.65
CA PRO A 564 -0.50 -5.02 -2.22
C PRO A 564 1.00 -5.27 -2.27
N ILE A 565 1.47 -6.03 -1.29
CA ILE A 565 2.89 -6.38 -1.12
C ILE A 565 3.44 -6.88 -2.45
N THR A 566 4.20 -6.05 -3.13
CA THR A 566 4.98 -6.50 -4.28
C THR A 566 6.29 -7.04 -3.73
N VAL A 567 6.40 -8.36 -3.70
CA VAL A 567 7.67 -9.03 -3.40
C VAL A 567 8.50 -8.97 -4.67
N SER A 568 9.46 -8.06 -4.72
CA SER A 568 10.48 -8.09 -5.77
C SER A 568 11.59 -9.02 -5.31
N ALA A 569 11.68 -10.20 -5.90
CA ALA A 569 12.81 -11.09 -5.71
C ALA A 569 13.93 -10.70 -6.69
N ALA A 570 15.07 -10.26 -6.15
CA ALA A 570 16.30 -10.16 -6.94
C ALA A 570 17.06 -11.48 -6.76
N LEU A 571 17.24 -12.22 -7.86
CA LEU A 571 18.11 -13.40 -7.90
C LEU A 571 19.52 -12.89 -8.17
N ALA A 572 20.40 -12.98 -7.20
CA ALA A 572 21.84 -12.86 -7.44
C ALA A 572 22.39 -14.29 -7.54
N ALA A 573 22.77 -14.70 -8.73
CA ALA A 573 23.58 -15.91 -8.91
C ALA A 573 25.00 -15.60 -8.42
N ALA A 574 25.54 -16.50 -7.60
CA ALA A 574 26.94 -16.47 -7.15
C ALA A 574 27.88 -16.83 -8.29
#